data_757c90e9dbcbf2ef5b6166539ca6d10f
#
_entry.id   757c90e9dbcbf2ef5b6166539ca6d10f
#
_cell.length_a   1.000
_cell.length_b   1.000
_cell.length_c   1.000
_cell.angle_alpha   90.00
_cell.angle_beta   90.00
_cell.angle_gamma   90.00
#
_symmetry.space_group_name_H-M   'P 1'
#
loop_
_entity.id
_entity.type
_entity.pdbx_description
1 polymer ?
#
loop_
_entity_poly.entity_id
_entity_poly.type
_entity_poly.pdbx_seq_one_letter_code
_entity_poly.pdbx_strand_id
1 'polypeptide(L)'
;MDRGSFSPEELTEFVNLMQVYEGAMYEISTKLEILDSEFQVRFSHDPIHHMERRLKSVNSILGKLKRKTLPVTVSSIKDNLFDVAGIRVICNYRDDVYSVSNYLSAQNDISVLRVKDYIKNPKQNGYRSLHVIYAVPVFLSSGAHYTPVEVQFRTIAMDYWASLEHALRYKTDLPDAKLAEPTRLRCISYAVFCLKK
;
A
#
# COMPACT_ATOMS: atom_id res chain seq x y z
N MET A 1 9.76 -23.50 -24.51
CA MET A 1 9.40 -22.06 -24.50
C MET A 1 9.57 -21.57 -23.06
N ASP A 2 10.52 -20.72 -22.87
CA ASP A 2 10.85 -20.16 -21.54
C ASP A 2 9.72 -19.24 -21.09
N ARG A 3 8.86 -19.71 -20.19
CA ARG A 3 7.68 -18.99 -19.68
C ARG A 3 8.03 -17.95 -18.60
N GLY A 4 9.26 -17.48 -18.55
CA GLY A 4 9.80 -16.67 -17.45
C GLY A 4 10.19 -15.24 -17.78
N SER A 5 10.14 -14.79 -19.03
CA SER A 5 10.54 -13.45 -19.47
C SER A 5 9.55 -12.84 -20.46
N PHE A 6 9.49 -11.51 -20.48
CA PHE A 6 8.71 -10.76 -21.47
C PHE A 6 9.37 -10.84 -22.86
N SER A 7 8.58 -10.88 -23.92
CA SER A 7 9.07 -10.62 -25.28
C SER A 7 9.54 -9.16 -25.43
N PRO A 8 10.35 -8.81 -26.45
CA PRO A 8 10.77 -7.42 -26.67
C PRO A 8 9.61 -6.44 -26.82
N GLU A 9 8.51 -6.86 -27.45
CA GLU A 9 7.30 -6.05 -27.62
C GLU A 9 6.56 -5.88 -26.30
N GLU A 10 6.40 -6.96 -25.53
CA GLU A 10 5.83 -6.94 -24.19
C GLU A 10 6.66 -6.13 -23.20
N LEU A 11 7.99 -6.07 -23.39
CA LEU A 11 8.86 -5.25 -22.54
C LEU A 11 8.56 -3.76 -22.73
N THR A 12 8.35 -3.30 -23.97
CA THR A 12 7.98 -1.92 -24.24
C THR A 12 6.61 -1.59 -23.64
N GLU A 13 5.63 -2.49 -23.80
CA GLU A 13 4.30 -2.33 -23.21
C GLU A 13 4.38 -2.33 -21.67
N PHE A 14 5.23 -3.16 -21.09
CA PHE A 14 5.46 -3.21 -19.64
C PHE A 14 6.06 -1.89 -19.11
N VAL A 15 7.05 -1.31 -19.79
CA VAL A 15 7.63 -0.01 -19.42
C VAL A 15 6.57 1.09 -19.43
N ASN A 16 5.77 1.15 -20.49
CA ASN A 16 4.64 2.10 -20.59
C ASN A 16 3.64 1.89 -19.45
N LEU A 17 3.30 0.64 -19.13
CA LEU A 17 2.42 0.32 -18.01
C LEU A 17 3.00 0.82 -16.68
N MET A 18 4.28 0.62 -16.42
CA MET A 18 4.93 1.07 -15.19
C MET A 18 4.93 2.59 -15.06
N GLN A 19 5.09 3.32 -16.17
CA GLN A 19 4.98 4.79 -16.19
C GLN A 19 3.56 5.25 -15.81
N VAL A 20 2.51 4.57 -16.28
CA VAL A 20 1.11 4.88 -15.91
C VAL A 20 0.88 4.64 -14.41
N TYR A 21 1.40 3.53 -13.86
CA TYR A 21 1.32 3.27 -12.42
C TYR A 21 2.04 4.32 -11.58
N GLU A 22 3.20 4.77 -12.05
CA GLU A 22 3.95 5.84 -11.38
C GLU A 22 3.17 7.16 -11.41
N GLY A 23 2.58 7.52 -12.56
CA GLY A 23 1.70 8.67 -12.68
C GLY A 23 0.51 8.61 -11.72
N ALA A 24 -0.13 7.46 -11.60
CA ALA A 24 -1.24 7.26 -10.66
C ALA A 24 -0.82 7.43 -9.19
N MET A 25 0.40 7.02 -8.83
CA MET A 25 0.93 7.28 -7.49
C MET A 25 1.15 8.78 -7.24
N TYR A 26 1.63 9.54 -8.22
CA TYR A 26 1.79 10.99 -8.10
C TYR A 26 0.43 11.67 -7.89
N GLU A 27 -0.58 11.31 -8.66
CA GLU A 27 -1.94 11.85 -8.50
C GLU A 27 -2.48 11.66 -7.08
N ILE A 28 -2.44 10.45 -6.55
CA ILE A 28 -2.89 10.17 -5.17
C ILE A 28 -2.02 10.89 -4.14
N SER A 29 -0.70 10.92 -4.32
CA SER A 29 0.20 11.61 -3.38
C SER A 29 -0.12 13.09 -3.30
N THR A 30 -0.31 13.75 -4.44
CA THR A 30 -0.65 15.18 -4.49
C THR A 30 -1.99 15.46 -3.80
N LYS A 31 -3.00 14.59 -4.01
CA LYS A 31 -4.29 14.71 -3.33
C LYS A 31 -4.16 14.61 -1.80
N LEU A 32 -3.36 13.67 -1.33
CA LEU A 32 -3.09 13.49 0.10
C LEU A 32 -2.30 14.67 0.70
N GLU A 33 -1.31 15.21 -0.02
CA GLU A 33 -0.53 16.39 0.37
C GLU A 33 -1.43 17.63 0.48
N ILE A 34 -2.37 17.80 -0.45
CA ILE A 34 -3.35 18.89 -0.41
C ILE A 34 -4.28 18.75 0.80
N LEU A 35 -4.81 17.54 1.05
CA LEU A 35 -5.65 17.27 2.21
C LEU A 35 -4.90 17.54 3.52
N ASP A 36 -3.66 17.10 3.64
CA ASP A 36 -2.84 17.32 4.82
C ASP A 36 -2.61 18.81 5.09
N SER A 37 -2.24 19.57 4.05
CA SER A 37 -2.09 21.02 4.11
C SER A 37 -3.39 21.73 4.50
N GLU A 38 -4.54 21.29 3.97
CA GLU A 38 -5.85 21.84 4.35
C GLU A 38 -6.16 21.62 5.83
N PHE A 39 -5.87 20.42 6.35
CA PHE A 39 -6.08 20.10 7.77
C PHE A 39 -5.21 20.95 8.68
N GLN A 40 -3.96 21.16 8.34
CA GLN A 40 -3.05 22.03 9.11
C GLN A 40 -3.59 23.46 9.20
N VAL A 41 -4.05 24.02 8.09
CA VAL A 41 -4.53 25.41 8.03
C VAL A 41 -5.88 25.58 8.71
N ARG A 42 -6.85 24.68 8.47
CA ARG A 42 -8.22 24.85 8.95
C ARG A 42 -8.44 24.38 10.37
N PHE A 43 -7.75 23.32 10.78
CA PHE A 43 -8.05 22.62 12.04
C PHE A 43 -6.89 22.62 13.02
N SER A 44 -5.75 23.22 12.65
CA SER A 44 -4.50 23.16 13.45
C SER A 44 -4.15 21.72 13.85
N HIS A 45 -4.48 20.77 12.98
CA HIS A 45 -4.29 19.35 13.17
C HIS A 45 -3.47 18.79 12.00
N ASP A 46 -2.50 17.97 12.30
CA ASP A 46 -1.64 17.30 11.33
C ASP A 46 -1.97 15.80 11.36
N PRO A 47 -2.86 15.31 10.48
CA PRO A 47 -3.29 13.92 10.50
C PRO A 47 -2.24 12.98 9.90
N ILE A 48 -1.39 13.46 8.97
CA ILE A 48 -0.43 12.65 8.24
C ILE A 48 0.98 12.92 8.76
N HIS A 49 1.57 11.96 9.43
CA HIS A 49 2.96 12.06 9.87
C HIS A 49 3.95 12.01 8.69
N HIS A 50 3.77 11.05 7.76
CA HIS A 50 4.53 10.97 6.52
C HIS A 50 3.88 10.00 5.53
N MET A 51 4.37 10.04 4.28
CA MET A 51 3.93 9.14 3.21
C MET A 51 5.13 8.48 2.53
N GLU A 52 4.96 7.21 2.15
CA GLU A 52 5.94 6.45 1.37
C GLU A 52 5.30 5.94 0.08
N ARG A 53 5.95 6.22 -1.04
CA ARG A 53 5.55 5.70 -2.37
C ARG A 53 6.36 4.46 -2.70
N ARG A 54 5.72 3.44 -3.22
CA ARG A 54 6.37 2.20 -3.61
C ARG A 54 5.79 1.65 -4.90
N LEU A 55 6.59 1.69 -5.95
CA LEU A 55 6.33 0.91 -7.16
C LEU A 55 6.91 -0.50 -6.98
N LYS A 56 6.11 -1.52 -7.26
CA LYS A 56 6.53 -2.92 -7.11
C LYS A 56 7.62 -3.26 -8.13
N SER A 57 8.73 -3.84 -7.67
CA SER A 57 9.81 -4.27 -8.56
C SER A 57 9.36 -5.38 -9.52
N VAL A 58 10.00 -5.44 -10.70
CA VAL A 58 9.76 -6.47 -11.72
C VAL A 58 9.79 -7.87 -11.13
N ASN A 59 10.82 -8.18 -10.34
CA ASN A 59 10.96 -9.49 -9.69
C ASN A 59 9.77 -9.81 -8.75
N SER A 60 9.25 -8.81 -8.05
CA SER A 60 8.09 -8.97 -7.17
C SER A 60 6.80 -9.19 -7.96
N ILE A 61 6.65 -8.52 -9.12
CA ILE A 61 5.53 -8.72 -10.04
C ILE A 61 5.57 -10.14 -10.61
N LEU A 62 6.69 -10.55 -11.18
CA LEU A 62 6.90 -11.89 -11.73
C LEU A 62 6.68 -12.98 -10.68
N GLY A 63 7.25 -12.80 -9.49
CA GLY A 63 7.04 -13.73 -8.37
C GLY A 63 5.57 -13.83 -7.94
N LYS A 64 4.81 -12.74 -8.03
CA LYS A 64 3.37 -12.75 -7.71
C LYS A 64 2.53 -13.44 -8.79
N LEU A 65 2.84 -13.21 -10.07
CA LEU A 65 2.20 -13.92 -11.18
C LEU A 65 2.45 -15.44 -11.08
N LYS A 66 3.70 -15.85 -10.81
CA LYS A 66 4.04 -17.27 -10.61
C LYS A 66 3.25 -17.90 -9.46
N ARG A 67 3.17 -17.24 -8.30
CA ARG A 67 2.38 -17.74 -7.15
C ARG A 67 0.88 -17.88 -7.44
N LYS A 68 0.36 -17.05 -8.34
CA LYS A 68 -1.04 -17.10 -8.78
C LYS A 68 -1.26 -18.01 -9.99
N THR A 69 -0.20 -18.68 -10.49
CA THR A 69 -0.24 -19.52 -11.69
C THR A 69 -0.74 -18.78 -12.94
N LEU A 70 -0.45 -17.49 -13.03
CA LEU A 70 -0.85 -16.62 -14.14
C LEU A 70 0.27 -16.51 -15.19
N PRO A 71 -0.05 -16.36 -16.48
CA PRO A 71 0.93 -16.12 -17.51
C PRO A 71 1.66 -14.79 -17.28
N VAL A 72 2.93 -14.73 -17.72
CA VAL A 72 3.75 -13.51 -17.63
C VAL A 72 3.42 -12.63 -18.84
N THR A 73 2.35 -11.86 -18.73
CA THR A 73 1.88 -10.91 -19.76
C THR A 73 1.43 -9.61 -19.10
N VAL A 74 1.44 -8.52 -19.87
CA VAL A 74 0.97 -7.21 -19.40
C VAL A 74 -0.52 -7.25 -19.05
N SER A 75 -1.33 -7.98 -19.82
CA SER A 75 -2.75 -8.18 -19.50
C SER A 75 -2.94 -8.85 -18.15
N SER A 76 -2.18 -9.93 -17.86
CA SER A 76 -2.25 -10.61 -16.56
C SER A 76 -1.93 -9.68 -15.39
N ILE A 77 -1.01 -8.72 -15.58
CA ILE A 77 -0.69 -7.71 -14.57
C ILE A 77 -1.89 -6.78 -14.34
N LYS A 78 -2.43 -6.19 -15.42
CA LYS A 78 -3.55 -5.25 -15.37
C LYS A 78 -4.78 -5.86 -14.69
N ASP A 79 -5.11 -7.09 -15.02
CA ASP A 79 -6.34 -7.76 -14.58
C ASP A 79 -6.24 -8.34 -13.17
N ASN A 80 -5.05 -8.70 -12.70
CA ASN A 80 -4.88 -9.49 -11.47
C ASN A 80 -4.04 -8.86 -10.38
N LEU A 81 -3.27 -7.80 -10.66
CA LEU A 81 -2.37 -7.17 -9.70
C LEU A 81 -2.79 -5.73 -9.42
N PHE A 82 -3.50 -5.51 -8.31
CA PHE A 82 -3.98 -4.19 -7.88
C PHE A 82 -3.03 -3.48 -6.90
N ASP A 83 -1.85 -4.04 -6.66
CA ASP A 83 -0.84 -3.55 -5.72
C ASP A 83 0.53 -3.33 -6.39
N VAL A 84 0.52 -3.03 -7.69
CA VAL A 84 1.73 -2.64 -8.44
C VAL A 84 2.17 -1.25 -8.02
N ALA A 85 1.25 -0.30 -7.99
CA ALA A 85 1.42 1.01 -7.40
C ALA A 85 0.89 0.99 -5.96
N GLY A 86 1.69 1.43 -5.00
CA GLY A 86 1.33 1.46 -3.61
C GLY A 86 1.77 2.74 -2.92
N ILE A 87 0.94 3.24 -2.02
CA ILE A 87 1.26 4.35 -1.12
C ILE A 87 0.99 3.90 0.30
N ARG A 88 1.94 4.19 1.18
CA ARG A 88 1.76 4.03 2.61
C ARG A 88 1.58 5.40 3.23
N VAL A 89 0.46 5.60 3.92
CA VAL A 89 0.12 6.83 4.64
C VAL A 89 0.19 6.53 6.13
N ILE A 90 1.13 7.17 6.81
CA ILE A 90 1.30 7.02 8.26
C ILE A 90 0.63 8.19 8.94
N CYS A 91 -0.41 7.88 9.72
CA CYS A 91 -1.19 8.84 10.46
C CYS A 91 -0.80 8.87 11.93
N ASN A 92 -1.04 10.02 12.59
CA ASN A 92 -0.71 10.21 14.00
C ASN A 92 -1.65 9.40 14.89
N TYR A 93 -2.96 9.41 14.62
CA TYR A 93 -3.98 8.73 15.43
C TYR A 93 -4.81 7.75 14.59
N ARG A 94 -5.51 6.86 15.30
CA ARG A 94 -6.38 5.86 14.66
C ARG A 94 -7.55 6.50 13.91
N ASP A 95 -8.11 7.57 14.45
CA ASP A 95 -9.23 8.26 13.84
C ASP A 95 -8.82 9.02 12.58
N ASP A 96 -7.57 9.51 12.53
CA ASP A 96 -6.99 10.12 11.33
C ASP A 96 -6.90 9.13 10.17
N VAL A 97 -6.57 7.86 10.44
CA VAL A 97 -6.54 6.80 9.43
C VAL A 97 -7.87 6.73 8.67
N TYR A 98 -8.98 6.76 9.40
CA TYR A 98 -10.31 6.71 8.78
C TYR A 98 -10.71 8.04 8.16
N SER A 99 -10.41 9.16 8.82
CA SER A 99 -10.74 10.50 8.32
C SER A 99 -10.06 10.79 7.00
N VAL A 100 -8.73 10.62 6.91
CA VAL A 100 -7.96 10.82 5.67
C VAL A 100 -8.44 9.89 4.57
N SER A 101 -8.69 8.61 4.87
CA SER A 101 -9.22 7.65 3.90
C SER A 101 -10.60 8.06 3.39
N ASN A 102 -11.49 8.55 4.26
CA ASN A 102 -12.83 8.99 3.88
C ASN A 102 -12.79 10.24 3.00
N TYR A 103 -11.98 11.24 3.36
CA TYR A 103 -11.84 12.47 2.55
C TYR A 103 -11.25 12.18 1.17
N LEU A 104 -10.25 11.29 1.09
CA LEU A 104 -9.72 10.85 -0.20
C LEU A 104 -10.80 10.12 -1.01
N SER A 105 -11.55 9.21 -0.38
CA SER A 105 -12.60 8.42 -1.05
C SER A 105 -13.79 9.26 -1.52
N ALA A 106 -13.99 10.43 -0.93
CA ALA A 106 -15.09 11.36 -1.31
C ALA A 106 -14.77 12.23 -2.53
N GLN A 107 -13.54 12.19 -3.06
CA GLN A 107 -13.18 12.96 -4.26
C GLN A 107 -13.84 12.36 -5.50
N ASN A 108 -14.38 13.22 -6.36
CA ASN A 108 -15.22 12.81 -7.50
C ASN A 108 -14.47 12.14 -8.65
N ASP A 109 -13.16 12.34 -8.75
CA ASP A 109 -12.32 11.87 -9.84
C ASP A 109 -11.65 10.52 -9.58
N ILE A 110 -11.76 9.99 -8.37
CA ILE A 110 -11.28 8.66 -8.01
C ILE A 110 -12.44 7.78 -7.54
N SER A 111 -12.28 6.47 -7.66
CA SER A 111 -13.28 5.52 -7.18
C SER A 111 -12.66 4.41 -6.34
N VAL A 112 -13.39 3.97 -5.32
CA VAL A 112 -12.97 2.89 -4.43
C VAL A 112 -13.29 1.55 -5.08
N LEU A 113 -12.26 0.74 -5.41
CA LEU A 113 -12.43 -0.60 -5.97
C LEU A 113 -12.55 -1.67 -4.88
N ARG A 114 -11.83 -1.52 -3.78
CA ARG A 114 -11.81 -2.50 -2.69
C ARG A 114 -11.33 -1.90 -1.38
N VAL A 115 -11.95 -2.33 -0.28
CA VAL A 115 -11.51 -2.00 1.08
C VAL A 115 -11.22 -3.28 1.86
N LYS A 116 -10.11 -3.30 2.62
CA LYS A 116 -9.78 -4.33 3.60
C LYS A 116 -9.36 -3.66 4.90
N ASP A 117 -10.19 -3.78 5.91
CA ASP A 117 -9.95 -3.19 7.22
C ASP A 117 -9.35 -4.21 8.19
N TYR A 118 -8.01 -4.25 8.22
CA TYR A 118 -7.26 -5.06 9.17
C TYR A 118 -7.06 -4.36 10.53
N ILE A 119 -7.61 -3.15 10.72
CA ILE A 119 -7.67 -2.49 12.03
C ILE A 119 -8.81 -3.09 12.84
N LYS A 120 -9.98 -3.23 12.20
CA LYS A 120 -11.17 -3.87 12.81
C LYS A 120 -11.01 -5.38 12.89
N ASN A 121 -10.46 -5.99 11.82
CA ASN A 121 -10.27 -7.44 11.71
C ASN A 121 -8.78 -7.77 11.50
N PRO A 122 -7.96 -7.75 12.56
CA PRO A 122 -6.52 -7.98 12.46
C PRO A 122 -6.20 -9.38 11.90
N LYS A 123 -5.08 -9.47 11.19
CA LYS A 123 -4.57 -10.79 10.78
C LYS A 123 -4.13 -11.59 12.00
N GLN A 124 -4.02 -12.91 11.86
CA GLN A 124 -3.60 -13.82 12.93
C GLN A 124 -2.25 -13.42 13.56
N ASN A 125 -1.32 -12.89 12.76
CA ASN A 125 -0.04 -12.38 13.21
C ASN A 125 -0.11 -11.01 13.92
N GLY A 126 -1.31 -10.44 14.13
CA GLY A 126 -1.51 -9.13 14.77
C GLY A 126 -1.34 -7.93 13.84
N TYR A 127 -1.10 -8.13 12.55
CA TYR A 127 -0.98 -7.06 11.55
C TYR A 127 -2.26 -6.22 11.47
N ARG A 128 -2.10 -4.90 11.52
CA ARG A 128 -3.18 -3.90 11.43
C ARG A 128 -2.85 -2.86 10.36
N SER A 129 -3.81 -2.56 9.52
CA SER A 129 -3.77 -1.50 8.50
C SER A 129 -5.13 -1.39 7.84
N LEU A 130 -5.51 -0.22 7.38
CA LEU A 130 -6.63 -0.03 6.46
C LEU A 130 -6.04 -0.03 5.03
N HIS A 131 -6.47 -0.98 4.19
CA HIS A 131 -6.06 -1.05 2.78
C HIS A 131 -7.23 -0.65 1.91
N VAL A 132 -7.01 0.33 1.06
CA VAL A 132 -7.99 0.76 0.06
C VAL A 132 -7.34 0.72 -1.32
N ILE A 133 -8.00 0.12 -2.28
CA ILE A 133 -7.59 0.15 -3.68
C ILE A 133 -8.47 1.18 -4.38
N TYR A 134 -7.83 2.20 -4.94
CA TYR A 134 -8.48 3.25 -5.72
C TYR A 134 -8.23 3.05 -7.20
N ALA A 135 -9.24 3.33 -8.05
CA ALA A 135 -9.04 3.58 -9.46
C ALA A 135 -8.80 5.09 -9.65
N VAL A 136 -7.66 5.42 -10.21
CA VAL A 136 -7.14 6.79 -10.33
C VAL A 136 -7.01 7.14 -11.80
N PRO A 137 -7.60 8.24 -12.29
CA PRO A 137 -7.39 8.70 -13.65
C PRO A 137 -6.00 9.30 -13.81
N VAL A 138 -5.24 8.79 -14.77
CA VAL A 138 -3.97 9.36 -15.22
C VAL A 138 -4.19 9.94 -16.61
N PHE A 139 -3.99 11.23 -16.77
CA PHE A 139 -4.18 11.91 -18.04
C PHE A 139 -2.88 11.92 -18.84
N LEU A 140 -2.80 11.08 -19.85
CA LEU A 140 -1.70 11.01 -20.81
C LEU A 140 -2.06 11.68 -22.13
N SER A 141 -1.11 11.81 -23.04
CA SER A 141 -1.37 12.31 -24.42
C SER A 141 -2.37 11.45 -25.19
N SER A 142 -2.51 10.18 -24.83
CA SER A 142 -3.48 9.22 -25.37
C SER A 142 -4.86 9.29 -24.72
N GLY A 143 -5.06 10.13 -23.71
CA GLY A 143 -6.32 10.25 -22.96
C GLY A 143 -6.22 9.80 -21.51
N ALA A 144 -7.37 9.64 -20.86
CA ALA A 144 -7.46 9.23 -19.46
C ALA A 144 -7.32 7.70 -19.31
N HIS A 145 -6.44 7.26 -18.41
CA HIS A 145 -6.22 5.86 -18.06
C HIS A 145 -6.52 5.64 -16.58
N TYR A 146 -7.54 4.83 -16.26
CA TYR A 146 -7.88 4.50 -14.87
C TYR A 146 -6.97 3.37 -14.35
N THR A 147 -6.16 3.68 -13.35
CA THR A 147 -5.11 2.79 -12.87
C THR A 147 -5.30 2.49 -11.39
N PRO A 148 -5.20 1.21 -10.97
CA PRO A 148 -5.35 0.85 -9.56
C PRO A 148 -4.12 1.25 -8.75
N VAL A 149 -4.37 1.89 -7.60
CA VAL A 149 -3.36 2.22 -6.58
C VAL A 149 -3.81 1.67 -5.25
N GLU A 150 -2.98 0.88 -4.58
CA GLU A 150 -3.22 0.44 -3.21
C GLU A 150 -2.71 1.48 -2.23
N VAL A 151 -3.60 2.05 -1.42
CA VAL A 151 -3.23 2.94 -0.32
C VAL A 151 -3.39 2.20 1.00
N GLN A 152 -2.30 2.15 1.79
CA GLN A 152 -2.24 1.51 3.09
C GLN A 152 -2.17 2.59 4.17
N PHE A 153 -3.26 2.81 4.89
CA PHE A 153 -3.31 3.74 6.01
C PHE A 153 -2.99 3.01 7.31
N ARG A 154 -2.07 3.57 8.09
CA ARG A 154 -1.59 3.01 9.35
C ARG A 154 -1.34 4.13 10.35
N THR A 155 -1.33 3.82 11.63
CA THR A 155 -0.67 4.67 12.62
C THR A 155 0.82 4.37 12.68
N ILE A 156 1.61 5.27 13.30
CA ILE A 156 3.05 5.07 13.54
C ILE A 156 3.31 3.72 14.23
N ALA A 157 2.51 3.38 15.25
CA ALA A 157 2.64 2.12 15.98
C ALA A 157 2.35 0.88 15.10
N MET A 158 1.36 0.97 14.21
CA MET A 158 1.02 -0.11 13.28
C MET A 158 2.11 -0.30 12.23
N ASP A 159 2.72 0.78 11.74
CA ASP A 159 3.80 0.71 10.76
C ASP A 159 5.09 0.18 11.39
N TYR A 160 5.43 0.64 12.58
CA TYR A 160 6.57 0.12 13.35
C TYR A 160 6.43 -1.39 13.57
N TRP A 161 5.25 -1.86 13.99
CA TRP A 161 4.99 -3.29 14.18
C TRP A 161 5.15 -4.08 12.88
N ALA A 162 4.58 -3.58 11.77
CA ALA A 162 4.65 -4.24 10.46
C ALA A 162 6.10 -4.32 9.93
N SER A 163 6.89 -3.29 10.14
CA SER A 163 8.29 -3.23 9.75
C SER A 163 9.15 -4.19 10.58
N LEU A 164 8.91 -4.26 11.89
CA LEU A 164 9.60 -5.18 12.78
C LEU A 164 9.28 -6.65 12.45
N GLU A 165 8.00 -6.99 12.24
CA GLU A 165 7.59 -8.34 11.86
C GLU A 165 8.22 -8.78 10.54
N HIS A 166 8.24 -7.90 9.55
CA HIS A 166 8.89 -8.16 8.27
C HIS A 166 10.41 -8.39 8.41
N ALA A 167 11.07 -7.56 9.23
CA ALA A 167 12.52 -7.70 9.45
C ALA A 167 12.87 -9.01 10.19
N LEU A 168 12.04 -9.43 11.13
CA LEU A 168 12.22 -10.69 11.86
C LEU A 168 11.99 -11.90 10.96
N ARG A 169 10.96 -11.89 10.10
CA ARG A 169 10.71 -12.98 9.14
C ARG A 169 11.81 -13.13 8.09
N TYR A 170 12.39 -12.02 7.66
CA TYR A 170 13.41 -12.06 6.60
C TYR A 170 14.79 -12.49 7.11
N LYS A 171 15.09 -12.29 8.41
CA LYS A 171 16.39 -12.64 9.01
C LYS A 171 16.45 -14.04 9.61
N THR A 172 15.30 -14.69 9.78
CA THR A 172 15.23 -15.99 10.46
C THR A 172 14.33 -16.91 9.63
N ASP A 173 14.90 -18.01 9.12
CA ASP A 173 14.14 -19.17 8.59
C ASP A 173 13.37 -19.92 9.72
N LEU A 174 12.85 -19.18 10.71
CA LEU A 174 12.12 -19.77 11.83
C LEU A 174 10.66 -20.04 11.43
N PRO A 175 10.11 -21.21 11.79
CA PRO A 175 8.71 -21.54 11.57
C PRO A 175 7.77 -20.52 12.22
N ASP A 176 6.68 -20.18 11.55
CA ASP A 176 5.68 -19.17 11.96
C ASP A 176 5.22 -19.27 13.42
N ALA A 177 5.13 -20.47 13.97
CA ALA A 177 4.70 -20.71 15.36
C ALA A 177 5.71 -20.21 16.43
N LYS A 178 7.02 -20.18 16.13
CA LYS A 178 8.05 -19.72 17.06
C LYS A 178 8.27 -18.20 17.07
N LEU A 179 7.87 -17.52 16.00
CA LEU A 179 7.98 -16.06 15.88
C LEU A 179 6.79 -15.31 16.49
N ALA A 180 5.63 -15.96 16.58
CA ALA A 180 4.40 -15.31 17.01
C ALA A 180 4.33 -15.05 18.54
N GLU A 181 4.87 -15.91 19.38
CA GLU A 181 4.68 -15.82 20.84
C GLU A 181 5.65 -14.87 21.57
N PRO A 182 6.97 -14.94 21.43
CA PRO A 182 7.86 -14.09 22.24
C PRO A 182 7.90 -12.63 21.79
N THR A 183 7.68 -12.37 20.50
CA THR A 183 7.67 -11.00 19.96
C THR A 183 6.35 -10.28 20.27
N ARG A 184 5.24 -11.01 20.33
CA ARG A 184 3.91 -10.48 20.65
C ARG A 184 3.84 -9.90 22.06
N LEU A 185 4.39 -10.59 23.04
CA LEU A 185 4.42 -10.14 24.44
C LEU A 185 5.39 -8.98 24.67
N ARG A 186 6.59 -9.01 24.09
CA ARG A 186 7.59 -7.94 24.25
C ARG A 186 7.22 -6.66 23.51
N CYS A 187 6.75 -6.72 22.27
CA CYS A 187 6.36 -5.52 21.51
C CYS A 187 5.11 -4.86 22.08
N ILE A 188 4.12 -5.63 22.57
CA ILE A 188 2.93 -5.07 23.23
C ILE A 188 3.32 -4.40 24.54
N SER A 189 4.19 -4.99 25.35
CA SER A 189 4.69 -4.39 26.58
C SER A 189 5.44 -3.08 26.34
N TYR A 190 6.26 -3.00 25.29
CA TYR A 190 7.01 -1.79 24.95
C TYR A 190 6.09 -0.68 24.41
N ALA A 191 5.15 -1.02 23.51
CA ALA A 191 4.19 -0.06 22.98
C ALA A 191 3.22 0.46 24.06
N VAL A 192 2.77 -0.40 24.96
CA VAL A 192 1.93 0.00 26.11
C VAL A 192 2.70 0.85 27.11
N PHE A 193 4.01 0.59 27.30
CA PHE A 193 4.85 1.40 28.17
C PHE A 193 5.13 2.80 27.61
N CYS A 194 5.30 2.95 26.27
CA CYS A 194 5.47 4.24 25.61
C CYS A 194 4.16 5.08 25.54
N LEU A 195 3.00 4.44 25.59
CA LEU A 195 1.70 5.14 25.55
C LEU A 195 1.18 5.56 26.95
N LYS A 196 1.86 5.18 28.03
CA LYS A 196 1.51 5.56 29.42
C LYS A 196 2.35 6.71 29.98
N LYS A 197 3.19 7.33 29.18
CA LYS A 197 3.87 8.58 29.49
C LYS A 197 3.30 9.70 28.65
#